data_03bbdc60e986cd5bdd7ce232c6fd8485
#
_entry.id   03bbdc60e986cd5bdd7ce232c6fd8485
#
_cell.length_a   1.000
_cell.length_b   1.000
_cell.length_c   1.000
_cell.angle_alpha   90.00
_cell.angle_beta   90.00
_cell.angle_gamma   90.00
#
_symmetry.space_group_name_H-M   'P 1'
#
loop_
_entity.id
_entity.type
_entity.pdbx_description
1 polymer ?
#
loop_
_entity_poly.entity_id
_entity_poly.type
_entity_poly.pdbx_seq_one_letter_code
_entity_poly.pdbx_strand_id
1 'polypeptide(L)'
;MSEWKDILLARAKNQGMCRENFLALERCSSKESAILLYKRTIDWALEESYPGVDVIRQHFSDSEDCGIYVDKNFGEPKEIGDKVAVFHHCNGVIRAGLNVERAIIPMIYLADGSHLTVEGNGYDVIVPVYLCEGCSVVAKDGIRLKVYHIGKK
;
A
#
# COMPACT_ATOMS: atom_id res chain seq x y z
N MET A 1 9.84 -22.43 11.05
CA MET A 1 8.83 -21.38 11.28
C MET A 1 9.38 -20.04 10.84
N SER A 2 8.60 -19.29 10.11
CA SER A 2 9.05 -18.00 9.59
C SER A 2 8.87 -16.91 10.64
N GLU A 3 9.90 -16.13 10.86
CA GLU A 3 9.85 -15.03 11.83
C GLU A 3 8.79 -13.98 11.43
N TRP A 4 8.73 -13.66 10.14
CA TRP A 4 7.76 -12.68 9.66
C TRP A 4 6.33 -13.14 9.93
N LYS A 5 6.06 -14.44 9.79
CA LYS A 5 4.72 -14.96 9.98
C LYS A 5 4.31 -14.92 11.45
N ASP A 6 5.23 -15.29 12.33
CA ASP A 6 4.96 -15.27 13.76
C ASP A 6 4.61 -13.88 14.26
N ILE A 7 5.32 -12.86 13.78
CA ILE A 7 5.05 -11.50 14.24
C ILE A 7 3.75 -10.97 13.62
N LEU A 8 3.44 -11.35 12.38
CA LEU A 8 2.17 -10.95 11.77
C LEU A 8 0.99 -11.54 12.54
N LEU A 9 1.10 -12.81 12.94
CA LEU A 9 0.03 -13.47 13.70
C LEU A 9 -0.15 -12.84 15.08
N ALA A 10 0.97 -12.53 15.76
CA ALA A 10 0.90 -11.91 17.07
C ALA A 10 0.26 -10.53 16.99
N ARG A 11 0.66 -9.73 16.01
CA ARG A 11 0.08 -8.40 15.84
C ARG A 11 -1.39 -8.46 15.43
N ALA A 12 -1.76 -9.42 14.58
CA ALA A 12 -3.13 -9.60 14.14
C ALA A 12 -4.04 -9.88 15.34
N LYS A 13 -3.58 -10.73 16.24
CA LYS A 13 -4.35 -11.07 17.42
C LYS A 13 -4.54 -9.84 18.32
N ASN A 14 -3.47 -9.08 18.53
CA ASN A 14 -3.52 -7.90 19.38
C ASN A 14 -4.40 -6.79 18.81
N GLN A 15 -4.46 -6.69 17.50
CA GLN A 15 -5.16 -5.60 16.85
C GLN A 15 -6.57 -5.95 16.41
N GLY A 16 -7.03 -7.16 16.76
CA GLY A 16 -8.42 -7.54 16.57
C GLY A 16 -8.78 -7.97 15.16
N MET A 17 -7.85 -8.59 14.44
CA MET A 17 -8.16 -9.14 13.13
C MET A 17 -9.31 -10.15 13.26
N CYS A 18 -10.27 -10.11 12.34
CA CYS A 18 -11.39 -11.03 12.40
C CYS A 18 -10.92 -12.47 12.20
N ARG A 19 -11.72 -13.41 12.72
CA ARG A 19 -11.33 -14.82 12.72
C ARG A 19 -11.05 -15.35 11.32
N GLU A 20 -11.89 -15.00 10.37
CA GLU A 20 -11.74 -15.47 9.00
C GLU A 20 -10.38 -15.06 8.41
N ASN A 21 -10.01 -13.80 8.58
CA ASN A 21 -8.75 -13.29 8.05
C ASN A 21 -7.56 -13.85 8.85
N PHE A 22 -7.74 -14.04 10.16
CA PHE A 22 -6.68 -14.63 10.97
C PHE A 22 -6.37 -16.06 10.50
N LEU A 23 -7.40 -16.85 10.23
CA LEU A 23 -7.22 -18.20 9.73
C LEU A 23 -6.56 -18.20 8.35
N ALA A 24 -6.94 -17.24 7.50
CA ALA A 24 -6.30 -17.10 6.18
C ALA A 24 -4.82 -16.79 6.34
N LEU A 25 -4.47 -15.94 7.31
CA LEU A 25 -3.07 -15.61 7.57
C LEU A 25 -2.28 -16.83 8.04
N GLU A 26 -2.89 -17.65 8.90
CA GLU A 26 -2.25 -18.90 9.35
C GLU A 26 -1.93 -19.83 8.20
N ARG A 27 -2.73 -19.79 7.14
CA ARG A 27 -2.55 -20.64 5.97
C ARG A 27 -1.56 -20.09 4.96
N CYS A 28 -1.11 -18.84 5.14
CA CYS A 28 -0.14 -18.26 4.22
C CYS A 28 1.18 -18.99 4.30
N SER A 29 1.71 -19.41 3.15
CA SER A 29 2.97 -20.15 3.08
C SER A 29 4.12 -19.30 2.57
N SER A 30 3.84 -18.07 2.10
CA SER A 30 4.84 -17.19 1.55
C SER A 30 4.53 -15.75 1.90
N LYS A 31 5.57 -14.89 1.79
CA LYS A 31 5.36 -13.46 1.97
C LYS A 31 4.38 -12.91 0.95
N GLU A 32 4.45 -13.41 -0.29
CA GLU A 32 3.55 -12.97 -1.36
C GLU A 32 2.09 -13.22 -0.99
N SER A 33 1.79 -14.40 -0.46
CA SER A 33 0.41 -14.70 -0.07
C SER A 33 -0.05 -13.84 1.10
N ALA A 34 0.86 -13.54 2.03
CA ALA A 34 0.54 -12.65 3.15
C ALA A 34 0.29 -11.23 2.67
N ILE A 35 1.06 -10.77 1.68
CA ILE A 35 0.85 -9.44 1.10
C ILE A 35 -0.49 -9.36 0.39
N LEU A 36 -0.88 -10.41 -0.33
CA LEU A 36 -2.20 -10.44 -0.97
C LEU A 36 -3.31 -10.29 0.06
N LEU A 37 -3.19 -10.98 1.18
CA LEU A 37 -4.19 -10.86 2.25
C LEU A 37 -4.18 -9.46 2.84
N TYR A 38 -3.01 -8.89 3.06
CA TYR A 38 -2.86 -7.53 3.56
C TYR A 38 -3.58 -6.53 2.64
N LYS A 39 -3.38 -6.67 1.33
CA LYS A 39 -4.02 -5.78 0.36
C LYS A 39 -5.55 -5.95 0.35
N ARG A 40 -6.04 -7.17 0.53
CA ARG A 40 -7.48 -7.40 0.58
C ARG A 40 -8.13 -6.79 1.81
N THR A 41 -7.37 -6.63 2.88
CA THR A 41 -7.87 -6.05 4.13
C THR A 41 -7.29 -4.67 4.38
N ILE A 42 -6.86 -3.98 3.31
CA ILE A 42 -6.03 -2.79 3.44
C ILE A 42 -6.71 -1.66 4.22
N ASP A 43 -8.01 -1.48 4.06
CA ASP A 43 -8.71 -0.41 4.78
C ASP A 43 -8.62 -0.63 6.29
N TRP A 44 -8.93 -1.86 6.73
CA TRP A 44 -8.80 -2.21 8.15
C TRP A 44 -7.36 -2.11 8.61
N ALA A 45 -6.43 -2.64 7.80
CA ALA A 45 -5.02 -2.67 8.17
C ALA A 45 -4.47 -1.26 8.40
N LEU A 46 -4.80 -0.32 7.51
CA LEU A 46 -4.30 1.04 7.66
C LEU A 46 -5.00 1.80 8.79
N GLU A 47 -6.29 1.53 9.02
CA GLU A 47 -7.00 2.12 10.15
C GLU A 47 -6.37 1.70 11.47
N GLU A 48 -5.97 0.44 11.57
CA GLU A 48 -5.41 -0.13 12.80
C GLU A 48 -3.88 -0.03 12.85
N SER A 49 -3.27 0.50 11.81
CA SER A 49 -1.80 0.52 11.65
C SER A 49 -1.22 -0.89 11.78
N TYR A 50 -1.86 -1.83 11.12
CA TYR A 50 -1.44 -3.24 11.11
C TYR A 50 -0.59 -3.51 9.88
N PRO A 51 0.50 -4.20 9.97
CA PRO A 51 1.14 -4.76 11.18
C PRO A 51 2.04 -3.76 11.89
N GLY A 52 2.17 -2.54 11.37
CA GLY A 52 3.05 -1.53 11.85
C GLY A 52 4.21 -1.32 10.89
N VAL A 53 4.62 -0.06 10.72
CA VAL A 53 5.69 0.26 9.76
C VAL A 53 7.00 -0.40 10.15
N ASP A 54 7.23 -0.64 11.45
CA ASP A 54 8.42 -1.32 11.91
C ASP A 54 8.52 -2.74 11.35
N VAL A 55 7.40 -3.46 11.32
CA VAL A 55 7.36 -4.82 10.78
C VAL A 55 7.56 -4.80 9.27
N ILE A 56 6.91 -3.86 8.58
CA ILE A 56 7.05 -3.74 7.14
C ILE A 56 8.49 -3.42 6.77
N ARG A 57 9.11 -2.52 7.51
CA ARG A 57 10.49 -2.12 7.27
C ARG A 57 11.45 -3.29 7.47
N GLN A 58 11.21 -4.09 8.50
CA GLN A 58 12.11 -5.19 8.84
C GLN A 58 11.94 -6.40 7.91
N HIS A 59 10.71 -6.73 7.54
CA HIS A 59 10.43 -7.98 6.83
C HIS A 59 9.94 -7.84 5.40
N PHE A 60 9.52 -6.65 5.00
CA PHE A 60 8.89 -6.45 3.68
C PHE A 60 9.50 -5.30 2.88
N SER A 61 10.72 -4.90 3.22
CA SER A 61 11.38 -3.78 2.52
C SER A 61 11.77 -4.13 1.08
N ASP A 62 11.78 -5.42 0.73
CA ASP A 62 12.11 -5.88 -0.61
C ASP A 62 10.87 -6.34 -1.37
N SER A 63 9.69 -5.86 -1.00
CA SER A 63 8.43 -6.32 -1.57
C SER A 63 7.83 -5.37 -2.61
N GLU A 64 8.67 -4.59 -3.29
CA GLU A 64 8.20 -3.66 -4.32
C GLU A 64 7.51 -4.40 -5.48
N ASP A 65 7.98 -5.61 -5.79
CA ASP A 65 7.36 -6.41 -6.83
C ASP A 65 5.90 -6.74 -6.52
N CYS A 66 5.54 -6.69 -5.24
CA CYS A 66 4.17 -6.95 -4.80
C CYS A 66 3.42 -5.65 -4.50
N GLY A 67 4.00 -4.49 -4.84
CA GLY A 67 3.34 -3.21 -4.65
C GLY A 67 3.42 -2.66 -3.23
N ILE A 68 4.37 -3.13 -2.43
CA ILE A 68 4.61 -2.60 -1.08
C ILE A 68 5.91 -1.82 -1.09
N TYR A 69 5.82 -0.54 -0.77
CA TYR A 69 6.98 0.36 -0.77
C TYR A 69 7.17 0.92 0.63
N VAL A 70 8.40 0.88 1.13
CA VAL A 70 8.71 1.42 2.46
C VAL A 70 10.02 2.19 2.42
N ASP A 71 10.01 3.39 3.00
CA ASP A 71 11.19 4.24 3.13
C ASP A 71 11.84 4.59 1.78
N LYS A 72 11.04 4.72 0.73
CA LYS A 72 11.54 5.06 -0.60
C LYS A 72 11.48 6.55 -0.86
N ASN A 73 12.46 7.06 -1.58
CA ASN A 73 12.49 8.44 -2.03
C ASN A 73 12.68 8.42 -3.55
N PHE A 74 11.58 8.65 -4.27
CA PHE A 74 11.60 8.54 -5.73
C PHE A 74 12.03 9.87 -6.34
N GLY A 75 13.33 9.99 -6.64
CA GLY A 75 13.86 11.19 -7.28
C GLY A 75 13.41 11.31 -8.73
N GLU A 76 13.17 10.17 -9.39
CA GLU A 76 12.60 10.13 -10.73
C GLU A 76 11.27 9.39 -10.65
N PRO A 77 10.34 9.69 -11.58
CA PRO A 77 9.01 9.08 -11.51
C PRO A 77 9.06 7.55 -11.52
N LYS A 78 8.50 6.94 -10.51
CA LYS A 78 8.40 5.50 -10.40
C LYS A 78 7.09 5.04 -11.02
N GLU A 79 7.17 4.18 -12.04
CA GLU A 79 5.99 3.61 -12.68
C GLU A 79 5.26 2.69 -11.71
N ILE A 80 3.95 2.90 -11.57
CA ILE A 80 3.11 2.08 -10.71
C ILE A 80 2.18 1.28 -11.59
N GLY A 81 2.42 -0.05 -11.65
CA GLY A 81 1.61 -0.94 -12.47
C GLY A 81 0.78 -1.93 -11.68
N ASP A 82 0.89 -1.91 -10.37
CA ASP A 82 0.13 -2.82 -9.51
C ASP A 82 -1.31 -2.37 -9.37
N LYS A 83 -2.22 -3.33 -9.18
CA LYS A 83 -3.62 -3.01 -8.92
C LYS A 83 -3.78 -2.25 -7.60
N VAL A 84 -3.02 -2.64 -6.59
CA VAL A 84 -2.99 -1.98 -5.29
C VAL A 84 -1.54 -1.71 -4.93
N ALA A 85 -1.21 -0.45 -4.70
CA ALA A 85 0.13 -0.04 -4.29
C ALA A 85 0.04 0.68 -2.95
N VAL A 86 0.85 0.26 -1.99
CA VAL A 86 0.83 0.80 -0.63
C VAL A 86 2.20 1.39 -0.32
N PHE A 87 2.19 2.64 0.13
CA PHE A 87 3.42 3.39 0.41
C PHE A 87 3.50 3.72 1.89
N HIS A 88 4.57 3.25 2.53
CA HIS A 88 4.84 3.49 3.95
C HIS A 88 6.07 4.37 4.07
N HIS A 89 5.88 5.60 4.53
CA HIS A 89 6.99 6.52 4.76
C HIS A 89 7.79 6.77 3.48
N CYS A 90 7.10 7.07 2.39
CA CYS A 90 7.73 7.32 1.10
C CYS A 90 7.54 8.76 0.67
N ASN A 91 8.48 9.24 -0.16
CA ASN A 91 8.43 10.58 -0.72
C ASN A 91 8.81 10.53 -2.20
N GLY A 92 8.43 11.56 -2.94
CA GLY A 92 8.91 11.71 -4.31
C GLY A 92 7.80 11.65 -5.33
N VAL A 93 8.14 11.24 -6.54
CA VAL A 93 7.23 11.28 -7.69
C VAL A 93 6.93 9.87 -8.16
N ILE A 94 5.65 9.58 -8.37
CA ILE A 94 5.22 8.32 -8.99
C ILE A 94 4.43 8.65 -10.24
N ARG A 95 4.42 7.71 -11.18
CA ARG A 95 3.64 7.82 -12.41
C ARG A 95 2.55 6.76 -12.39
N ALA A 96 1.32 7.18 -12.54
CA ALA A 96 0.17 6.30 -12.45
C ALA A 96 -0.85 6.64 -13.51
N GLY A 97 -1.67 5.66 -13.84
CA GLY A 97 -2.71 5.81 -14.83
C GLY A 97 -3.18 4.45 -15.29
N LEU A 98 -3.70 4.37 -16.49
CA LEU A 98 -4.14 3.10 -17.03
C LEU A 98 -2.95 2.23 -17.40
N ASN A 99 -2.88 1.03 -16.83
CA ASN A 99 -1.94 0.01 -17.26
C ASN A 99 -2.60 -0.75 -18.38
N VAL A 100 -2.20 -0.47 -19.63
CA VAL A 100 -2.87 -1.01 -20.81
C VAL A 100 -2.72 -2.53 -20.89
N GLU A 101 -1.55 -3.04 -20.58
CA GLU A 101 -1.31 -4.49 -20.64
C GLU A 101 -2.25 -5.27 -19.74
N ARG A 102 -2.45 -4.78 -18.53
CA ARG A 102 -3.24 -5.47 -17.52
C ARG A 102 -4.67 -4.95 -17.44
N ALA A 103 -4.96 -3.86 -18.16
CA ALA A 103 -6.28 -3.21 -18.15
C ALA A 103 -6.74 -2.82 -16.74
N ILE A 104 -5.82 -2.27 -15.95
CA ILE A 104 -6.13 -1.84 -14.58
C ILE A 104 -5.69 -0.39 -14.35
N ILE A 105 -6.34 0.24 -13.38
CA ILE A 105 -5.94 1.53 -12.85
C ILE A 105 -5.53 1.28 -11.40
N PRO A 106 -4.32 1.68 -10.99
CA PRO A 106 -3.87 1.38 -9.64
C PRO A 106 -4.68 2.13 -8.58
N MET A 107 -4.91 1.46 -7.46
CA MET A 107 -5.40 2.09 -6.24
C MET A 107 -4.18 2.38 -5.39
N ILE A 108 -4.02 3.62 -4.98
CA ILE A 108 -2.81 4.08 -4.30
C ILE A 108 -3.15 4.41 -2.85
N TYR A 109 -2.41 3.79 -1.93
CA TYR A 109 -2.59 3.98 -0.50
C TYR A 109 -1.33 4.59 0.10
N LEU A 110 -1.46 5.69 0.82
CA LEU A 110 -0.33 6.36 1.48
C LEU A 110 -0.49 6.26 3.00
N ALA A 111 0.56 5.79 3.65
CA ALA A 111 0.57 5.58 5.10
C ALA A 111 1.89 6.08 5.68
N ASP A 112 1.92 6.24 7.00
CA ASP A 112 3.14 6.53 7.77
C ASP A 112 3.87 7.80 7.29
N GLY A 113 3.11 8.85 7.03
CA GLY A 113 3.69 10.13 6.69
C GLY A 113 4.25 10.22 5.27
N SER A 114 3.69 9.45 4.35
CA SER A 114 4.12 9.51 2.95
C SER A 114 3.63 10.78 2.27
N HIS A 115 4.47 11.35 1.41
CA HIS A 115 4.15 12.55 0.64
C HIS A 115 4.58 12.33 -0.79
N LEU A 116 3.61 12.17 -1.68
CA LEU A 116 3.90 11.82 -3.08
C LEU A 116 3.31 12.83 -4.04
N THR A 117 4.02 13.04 -5.13
CA THR A 117 3.49 13.73 -6.31
C THR A 117 3.14 12.66 -7.33
N VAL A 118 1.95 12.73 -7.89
CA VAL A 118 1.49 11.76 -8.89
C VAL A 118 1.41 12.45 -10.23
N GLU A 119 2.12 11.92 -11.22
CA GLU A 119 1.98 12.38 -12.60
C GLU A 119 1.28 11.31 -13.40
N GLY A 120 0.61 11.72 -14.48
CA GLY A 120 -0.12 10.79 -15.33
C GLY A 120 0.79 10.14 -16.36
N ASN A 121 0.28 9.06 -16.95
CA ASN A 121 0.99 8.34 -18.01
C ASN A 121 0.35 8.56 -19.39
N GLY A 122 -0.44 9.62 -19.53
CA GLY A 122 -1.01 10.00 -20.81
C GLY A 122 -2.43 9.52 -21.06
N TYR A 123 -2.96 8.68 -20.17
CA TYR A 123 -4.34 8.20 -20.33
C TYR A 123 -5.28 9.03 -19.45
N ASP A 124 -6.46 9.32 -19.99
CA ASP A 124 -7.46 10.14 -19.31
C ASP A 124 -8.29 9.27 -18.37
N VAL A 125 -7.77 9.03 -17.18
CA VAL A 125 -8.44 8.23 -16.17
C VAL A 125 -8.36 8.94 -14.83
N ILE A 126 -9.22 8.53 -13.90
CA ILE A 126 -9.19 9.03 -12.53
C ILE A 126 -8.52 7.96 -11.66
N VAL A 127 -7.47 8.36 -10.94
CA VAL A 127 -6.72 7.44 -10.09
C VAL A 127 -7.16 7.65 -8.63
N PRO A 128 -7.66 6.61 -7.96
CA PRO A 128 -8.05 6.74 -6.55
C PRO A 128 -6.82 6.72 -5.65
N VAL A 129 -6.78 7.65 -4.71
CA VAL A 129 -5.68 7.76 -3.75
C VAL A 129 -6.29 7.81 -2.36
N TYR A 130 -5.82 6.95 -1.48
CA TYR A 130 -6.29 6.82 -0.11
C TYR A 130 -5.20 7.28 0.83
N LEU A 131 -5.50 8.28 1.66
CA LEU A 131 -4.52 8.91 2.54
C LEU A 131 -4.80 8.57 3.99
N CYS A 132 -3.80 8.07 4.68
CA CYS A 132 -3.81 8.01 6.13
C CYS A 132 -3.47 9.39 6.68
N GLU A 133 -3.74 9.60 7.94
CA GLU A 133 -3.43 10.86 8.60
C GLU A 133 -1.94 11.17 8.47
N GLY A 134 -1.62 12.43 8.21
CA GLY A 134 -0.24 12.86 8.07
C GLY A 134 0.36 12.66 6.70
N CYS A 135 -0.40 12.10 5.76
CA CYS A 135 0.08 11.90 4.39
C CYS A 135 -0.48 12.96 3.47
N SER A 136 0.18 13.17 2.33
CA SER A 136 -0.31 14.12 1.33
C SER A 136 -0.01 13.64 -0.07
N VAL A 137 -0.81 14.10 -1.02
CA VAL A 137 -0.62 13.79 -2.44
C VAL A 137 -0.85 15.06 -3.25
N VAL A 138 -0.05 15.22 -4.30
CA VAL A 138 -0.15 16.35 -5.22
C VAL A 138 -0.29 15.78 -6.64
N ALA A 139 -1.24 16.29 -7.39
CA ALA A 139 -1.42 15.91 -8.79
C ALA A 139 -0.57 16.80 -9.68
N LYS A 140 0.05 16.21 -10.70
CA LYS A 140 0.93 16.92 -11.63
C LYS A 140 0.56 16.54 -13.06
N ASP A 141 0.73 17.49 -13.98
CA ASP A 141 0.57 17.25 -15.42
C ASP A 141 -0.81 16.75 -15.83
N GLY A 142 -1.84 17.31 -15.21
CA GLY A 142 -3.21 17.06 -15.62
C GLY A 142 -3.82 15.74 -15.18
N ILE A 143 -3.09 14.95 -14.39
CA ILE A 143 -3.66 13.72 -13.83
C ILE A 143 -4.85 14.07 -12.93
N ARG A 144 -5.89 13.26 -13.01
CA ARG A 144 -7.05 13.44 -12.14
C ARG A 144 -7.02 12.40 -11.02
N LEU A 145 -7.10 12.89 -9.79
CA LEU A 145 -7.08 12.03 -8.61
C LEU A 145 -8.40 12.14 -7.88
N LYS A 146 -8.86 11.02 -7.33
CA LYS A 146 -9.96 11.04 -6.37
C LYS A 146 -9.37 10.65 -5.02
N VAL A 147 -9.43 11.58 -4.07
CA VAL A 147 -8.74 11.42 -2.79
C VAL A 147 -9.74 11.01 -1.72
N TYR A 148 -9.40 9.95 -0.99
CA TYR A 148 -10.17 9.44 0.14
C TYR A 148 -9.28 9.50 1.37
N HIS A 149 -9.90 9.57 2.56
CA HIS A 149 -9.16 9.58 3.82
C HIS A 149 -9.48 8.33 4.63
N ILE A 150 -8.43 7.70 5.17
CA ILE A 150 -8.55 6.48 5.97
C ILE A 150 -8.33 6.82 7.43
N GLY A 151 -9.10 6.15 8.32
CA GLY A 151 -8.95 6.34 9.76
C GLY A 151 -9.52 7.64 10.27
N LYS A 152 -10.26 8.35 9.45
CA LYS A 152 -10.84 9.61 9.83
C LYS A 152 -12.09 9.39 10.66
N LYS A 153 -12.14 10.01 11.78
CA LYS A 153 -13.33 9.95 12.65
C LYS A 153 -14.11 11.24 12.60
#